data_606f99e4667532d9de2fe380091ef56e
#
_entry.id   606f99e4667532d9de2fe380091ef56e
#
_cell.length_a   1.000
_cell.length_b   1.000
_cell.length_c   1.000
_cell.angle_alpha   90.00
_cell.angle_beta   90.00
_cell.angle_gamma   90.00
#
_symmetry.space_group_name_H-M   'P 1'
#
loop_
_entity.id
_entity.type
_entity.pdbx_description
1 polymer ?
#
loop_
_entity_poly.entity_id
_entity_poly.type
_entity_poly.pdbx_seq_one_letter_code
_entity_poly.pdbx_strand_id
1 'polypeptide(L)'
;MIEYYAVVVLYNKKIQDSITISHLMKLQEEYLHIIVLDNSTDAFVTENKMYFSEDLLTYYNMGGNVGLSKAYNYALSKLKNKPENDIVIWFDDDTPVKKEYFSCLKKNAEDKMYDVFVPVIYGQNGVIYSPNEIGWLKGKYISSPEQKIPQNKFNAINSCLAVRLKAYKDYVYDEGLFMDCVDTKLFDDFRKKELKFFVLPV
;
A
#
# COMPACT_ATOMS: atom_id res chain seq x y z
N MET A 1 -13.43 13.82 -8.55
CA MET A 1 -13.54 12.67 -7.61
C MET A 1 -12.13 12.15 -7.39
N ILE A 2 -11.80 11.61 -6.22
CA ILE A 2 -10.49 10.97 -5.97
C ILE A 2 -10.58 9.53 -6.43
N GLU A 3 -9.64 9.10 -7.28
CA GLU A 3 -9.50 7.71 -7.70
C GLU A 3 -8.50 6.98 -6.79
N TYR A 4 -8.75 5.69 -6.56
CA TYR A 4 -7.95 4.85 -5.68
C TYR A 4 -7.36 3.69 -6.45
N TYR A 5 -6.04 3.52 -6.40
CA TYR A 5 -5.29 2.48 -7.09
C TYR A 5 -4.78 1.47 -6.07
N ALA A 6 -5.49 0.36 -5.92
CA ALA A 6 -5.07 -0.75 -5.05
C ALA A 6 -4.02 -1.59 -5.76
N VAL A 7 -2.78 -1.50 -5.32
CA VAL A 7 -1.65 -2.25 -5.88
C VAL A 7 -1.36 -3.46 -5.02
N VAL A 8 -1.41 -4.64 -5.61
CA VAL A 8 -1.13 -5.93 -4.96
C VAL A 8 0.05 -6.59 -5.66
N VAL A 9 1.09 -6.95 -4.91
CA VAL A 9 2.24 -7.71 -5.43
C VAL A 9 2.04 -9.18 -5.12
N LEU A 10 2.00 -10.02 -6.16
CA LEU A 10 1.95 -11.48 -6.04
C LEU A 10 3.33 -12.09 -6.16
N TYR A 11 3.61 -13.10 -5.34
CA TYR A 11 4.79 -13.92 -5.46
C TYR A 11 4.46 -15.40 -5.27
N ASN A 12 4.60 -16.19 -6.35
CA ASN A 12 4.29 -17.63 -6.39
C ASN A 12 2.92 -17.96 -5.80
N LYS A 13 1.93 -17.14 -6.14
CA LYS A 13 0.54 -17.29 -5.73
C LYS A 13 -0.39 -17.06 -6.93
N LYS A 14 -1.47 -17.81 -7.01
CA LYS A 14 -2.52 -17.58 -8.01
C LYS A 14 -3.39 -16.40 -7.61
N ILE A 15 -3.89 -15.65 -8.59
CA ILE A 15 -4.81 -14.51 -8.36
C ILE A 15 -6.00 -14.95 -7.51
N GLN A 16 -6.60 -16.11 -7.83
CA GLN A 16 -7.76 -16.66 -7.13
C GLN A 16 -7.48 -17.06 -5.67
N ASP A 17 -6.23 -17.32 -5.32
CA ASP A 17 -5.81 -17.69 -3.97
C ASP A 17 -5.42 -16.46 -3.12
N SER A 18 -5.38 -15.28 -3.73
CA SER A 18 -5.14 -14.04 -3.00
C SER A 18 -6.40 -13.59 -2.26
N ILE A 19 -6.32 -13.55 -0.94
CA ILE A 19 -7.39 -13.03 -0.07
C ILE A 19 -7.66 -11.57 -0.41
N THR A 20 -6.61 -10.77 -0.55
CA THR A 20 -6.69 -9.35 -0.86
C THR A 20 -7.43 -9.09 -2.16
N ILE A 21 -7.00 -9.72 -3.26
CA ILE A 21 -7.62 -9.54 -4.58
C ILE A 21 -9.08 -9.97 -4.55
N SER A 22 -9.37 -11.14 -3.95
CA SER A 22 -10.75 -11.64 -3.80
C SER A 22 -11.65 -10.65 -3.04
N HIS A 23 -11.13 -9.99 -2.00
CA HIS A 23 -11.89 -9.00 -1.23
C HIS A 23 -12.07 -7.69 -2.02
N LEU A 24 -11.02 -7.18 -2.66
CA LEU A 24 -11.08 -5.98 -3.48
C LEU A 24 -12.10 -6.12 -4.63
N MET A 25 -12.09 -7.26 -5.33
CA MET A 25 -13.04 -7.52 -6.41
C MET A 25 -14.50 -7.55 -5.94
N LYS A 26 -14.77 -7.98 -4.70
CA LYS A 26 -16.14 -8.00 -4.13
C LYS A 26 -16.66 -6.60 -3.77
N LEU A 27 -15.79 -5.61 -3.62
CA LEU A 27 -16.21 -4.24 -3.27
C LEU A 27 -16.97 -3.57 -4.42
N GLN A 28 -16.61 -3.85 -5.67
CA GLN A 28 -17.27 -3.34 -6.89
C GLN A 28 -17.51 -1.81 -6.86
N GLU A 29 -16.51 -1.05 -6.41
CA GLU A 29 -16.60 0.41 -6.31
C GLU A 29 -15.95 1.03 -7.57
N GLU A 30 -16.69 1.85 -8.31
CA GLU A 30 -16.27 2.45 -9.58
C GLU A 30 -14.99 3.28 -9.48
N TYR A 31 -14.71 3.87 -8.30
CA TYR A 31 -13.53 4.68 -8.04
C TYR A 31 -12.28 3.86 -7.68
N LEU A 32 -12.42 2.52 -7.58
CA LEU A 32 -11.33 1.62 -7.15
C LEU A 32 -10.77 0.83 -8.33
N HIS A 33 -9.51 1.05 -8.63
CA HIS A 33 -8.75 0.36 -9.67
C HIS A 33 -7.79 -0.63 -9.05
N ILE A 34 -7.92 -1.91 -9.38
CA ILE A 34 -7.05 -2.96 -8.88
C ILE A 34 -5.88 -3.15 -9.86
N ILE A 35 -4.65 -3.07 -9.37
CA ILE A 35 -3.42 -3.30 -10.13
C ILE A 35 -2.69 -4.47 -9.49
N VAL A 36 -2.46 -5.52 -10.26
CA VAL A 36 -1.73 -6.70 -9.83
C VAL A 36 -0.35 -6.71 -10.49
N LEU A 37 0.69 -6.76 -9.69
CA LEU A 37 2.08 -6.90 -10.12
C LEU A 37 2.54 -8.32 -9.80
N ASP A 38 2.73 -9.14 -10.81
CA ASP A 38 3.05 -10.56 -10.62
C ASP A 38 4.57 -10.78 -10.69
N ASN A 39 5.19 -10.93 -9.52
CA ASN A 39 6.60 -11.27 -9.31
C ASN A 39 6.86 -12.78 -9.34
N SER A 40 5.88 -13.59 -9.77
CA SER A 40 5.96 -15.04 -9.69
C SER A 40 6.86 -15.65 -10.76
N THR A 41 7.17 -16.93 -10.58
CA THR A 41 7.80 -17.75 -11.62
C THR A 41 6.83 -18.05 -12.77
N ASP A 42 7.36 -18.46 -13.93
CA ASP A 42 6.62 -18.65 -15.16
C ASP A 42 5.38 -19.56 -15.04
N ALA A 43 5.44 -20.58 -14.17
CA ALA A 43 4.31 -21.49 -13.96
C ALA A 43 3.09 -20.75 -13.40
N PHE A 44 3.26 -19.90 -12.37
CA PHE A 44 2.20 -19.10 -11.79
C PHE A 44 1.73 -18.01 -12.74
N VAL A 45 2.67 -17.35 -13.43
CA VAL A 45 2.36 -16.30 -14.42
C VAL A 45 1.45 -16.83 -15.52
N THR A 46 1.70 -18.06 -16.02
CA THR A 46 0.88 -18.67 -17.05
C THR A 46 -0.55 -18.89 -16.57
N GLU A 47 -0.73 -19.44 -15.37
CA GLU A 47 -2.06 -19.64 -14.78
C GLU A 47 -2.75 -18.28 -14.50
N ASN A 48 -2.05 -17.31 -13.95
CA ASN A 48 -2.60 -15.98 -13.63
C ASN A 48 -3.09 -15.25 -14.87
N LYS A 49 -2.35 -15.33 -15.99
CA LYS A 49 -2.79 -14.78 -17.27
C LYS A 49 -4.08 -15.39 -17.82
N MET A 50 -4.34 -16.66 -17.52
CA MET A 50 -5.57 -17.33 -17.94
C MET A 50 -6.78 -16.94 -17.08
N TYR A 51 -6.54 -16.58 -15.82
CA TYR A 51 -7.59 -16.19 -14.86
C TYR A 51 -7.94 -14.71 -14.90
N PHE A 52 -7.04 -13.89 -15.41
CA PHE A 52 -7.17 -12.45 -15.46
C PHE A 52 -8.33 -12.00 -16.38
N SER A 53 -9.12 -11.03 -15.90
CA SER A 53 -10.14 -10.32 -16.67
C SER A 53 -9.84 -8.82 -16.66
N GLU A 54 -9.66 -8.21 -17.83
CA GLU A 54 -9.36 -6.78 -17.99
C GLU A 54 -10.45 -5.86 -17.45
N ASP A 55 -11.67 -6.35 -17.38
CA ASP A 55 -12.82 -5.59 -16.83
C ASP A 55 -12.75 -5.44 -15.30
N LEU A 56 -11.98 -6.30 -14.62
CA LEU A 56 -11.96 -6.38 -13.15
C LEU A 56 -10.67 -5.85 -12.54
N LEU A 57 -9.54 -6.03 -13.23
CA LEU A 57 -8.24 -5.59 -12.73
C LEU A 57 -7.23 -5.38 -13.86
N THR A 58 -6.19 -4.61 -13.58
CA THR A 58 -5.05 -4.45 -14.49
C THR A 58 -3.91 -5.36 -14.03
N TYR A 59 -3.41 -6.21 -14.91
CA TYR A 59 -2.37 -7.20 -14.59
C TYR A 59 -1.05 -6.88 -15.31
N TYR A 60 0.05 -6.95 -14.55
CA TYR A 60 1.40 -6.83 -15.08
C TYR A 60 2.28 -7.98 -14.61
N ASN A 61 2.86 -8.72 -15.56
CA ASN A 61 3.91 -9.68 -15.29
C ASN A 61 5.26 -8.94 -15.18
N MET A 62 5.95 -9.10 -14.05
CA MET A 62 7.24 -8.45 -13.78
C MET A 62 8.44 -9.21 -14.38
N GLY A 63 8.21 -10.39 -15.00
CA GLY A 63 9.27 -11.22 -15.59
C GLY A 63 10.08 -12.00 -14.56
N GLY A 64 9.49 -12.29 -13.41
CA GLY A 64 10.11 -13.00 -12.28
C GLY A 64 10.15 -12.13 -11.03
N ASN A 65 10.82 -12.63 -9.97
CA ASN A 65 10.92 -11.90 -8.72
C ASN A 65 11.93 -10.74 -8.78
N VAL A 66 11.43 -9.55 -9.09
CA VAL A 66 12.25 -8.33 -9.15
C VAL A 66 12.39 -7.61 -7.81
N GLY A 67 11.72 -8.09 -6.75
CA GLY A 67 11.63 -7.45 -5.43
C GLY A 67 10.55 -6.38 -5.34
N LEU A 68 10.27 -5.90 -4.11
CA LEU A 68 9.19 -4.94 -3.85
C LEU A 68 9.50 -3.55 -4.42
N SER A 69 10.71 -3.04 -4.22
CA SER A 69 11.07 -1.68 -4.67
C SER A 69 10.91 -1.50 -6.18
N LYS A 70 11.36 -2.46 -6.99
CA LYS A 70 11.20 -2.42 -8.45
C LYS A 70 9.73 -2.57 -8.85
N ALA A 71 8.98 -3.45 -8.18
CA ALA A 71 7.56 -3.61 -8.43
C ALA A 71 6.80 -2.30 -8.14
N TYR A 72 7.07 -1.65 -7.00
CA TYR A 72 6.46 -0.38 -6.64
C TYR A 72 6.83 0.76 -7.60
N ASN A 73 8.09 0.87 -8.00
CA ASN A 73 8.53 1.83 -9.02
C ASN A 73 7.80 1.60 -10.34
N TYR A 74 7.60 0.34 -10.74
CA TYR A 74 6.85 0.01 -11.94
C TYR A 74 5.38 0.49 -11.84
N ALA A 75 4.69 0.21 -10.72
CA ALA A 75 3.34 0.71 -10.49
C ALA A 75 3.27 2.24 -10.57
N LEU A 76 4.17 2.93 -9.87
CA LEU A 76 4.23 4.40 -9.89
C LEU A 76 4.47 4.95 -11.29
N SER A 77 5.27 4.26 -12.13
CA SER A 77 5.48 4.65 -13.54
C SER A 77 4.18 4.63 -14.34
N LYS A 78 3.26 3.68 -14.06
CA LYS A 78 1.94 3.59 -14.68
C LYS A 78 0.96 4.65 -14.17
N LEU A 79 1.18 5.15 -12.97
CA LEU A 79 0.34 6.16 -12.33
C LEU A 79 0.86 7.59 -12.54
N LYS A 80 2.01 7.79 -13.18
CA LYS A 80 2.70 9.09 -13.32
C LYS A 80 1.82 10.20 -13.89
N ASN A 81 0.89 9.88 -14.79
CA ASN A 81 0.03 10.86 -15.46
C ASN A 81 -1.37 10.97 -14.82
N LYS A 82 -1.57 10.34 -13.66
CA LYS A 82 -2.82 10.44 -12.90
C LYS A 82 -2.83 11.72 -12.04
N PRO A 83 -4.01 12.23 -11.67
CA PRO A 83 -4.12 13.40 -10.82
C PRO A 83 -3.34 13.28 -9.51
N GLU A 84 -2.64 14.33 -9.10
CA GLU A 84 -1.77 14.33 -7.91
C GLU A 84 -2.52 14.04 -6.59
N ASN A 85 -3.84 14.29 -6.56
CA ASN A 85 -4.68 14.01 -5.38
C ASN A 85 -5.24 12.58 -5.35
N ASP A 86 -5.10 11.81 -6.43
CA ASP A 86 -5.46 10.40 -6.42
C ASP A 86 -4.56 9.63 -5.45
N ILE A 87 -5.03 8.47 -5.03
CA ILE A 87 -4.40 7.72 -3.96
C ILE A 87 -3.98 6.34 -4.46
N VAL A 88 -2.71 5.98 -4.27
CA VAL A 88 -2.25 4.61 -4.38
C VAL A 88 -2.30 3.94 -3.02
N ILE A 89 -2.73 2.67 -2.99
CA ILE A 89 -2.81 1.86 -1.77
C ILE A 89 -1.98 0.60 -1.98
N TRP A 90 -1.02 0.37 -1.09
CA TRP A 90 -0.15 -0.78 -1.12
C TRP A 90 -0.74 -1.91 -0.29
N PHE A 91 -0.92 -3.08 -0.88
CA PHE A 91 -1.46 -4.26 -0.22
C PHE A 91 -0.54 -5.45 -0.34
N ASP A 92 -0.44 -6.21 0.75
CA ASP A 92 0.03 -7.59 0.72
C ASP A 92 -1.06 -8.48 0.10
N ASP A 93 -0.71 -9.64 -0.41
CA ASP A 93 -1.63 -10.52 -1.13
C ASP A 93 -2.56 -11.36 -0.21
N ASP A 94 -2.35 -11.30 1.10
CA ASP A 94 -3.05 -12.08 2.13
C ASP A 94 -3.88 -11.23 3.10
N THR A 95 -4.08 -9.95 2.80
CA THR A 95 -4.80 -9.01 3.67
C THR A 95 -6.32 -9.14 3.49
N PRO A 96 -7.10 -9.41 4.55
CA PRO A 96 -8.56 -9.43 4.50
C PRO A 96 -9.14 -8.00 4.49
N VAL A 97 -9.13 -7.35 3.33
CA VAL A 97 -9.59 -5.97 3.17
C VAL A 97 -11.09 -5.85 3.43
N LYS A 98 -11.49 -4.88 4.25
CA LYS A 98 -12.89 -4.62 4.62
C LYS A 98 -13.41 -3.33 3.99
N LYS A 99 -14.74 -3.24 3.80
CA LYS A 99 -15.40 -2.04 3.27
C LYS A 99 -15.20 -0.82 4.18
N GLU A 100 -15.12 -1.04 5.49
CA GLU A 100 -14.90 -0.01 6.50
C GLU A 100 -13.59 0.74 6.29
N TYR A 101 -12.54 0.04 5.83
CA TYR A 101 -11.27 0.67 5.48
C TYR A 101 -11.46 1.76 4.40
N PHE A 102 -12.15 1.42 3.30
CA PHE A 102 -12.39 2.38 2.22
C PHE A 102 -13.32 3.52 2.63
N SER A 103 -14.36 3.22 3.42
CA SER A 103 -15.27 4.26 3.94
C SER A 103 -14.53 5.25 4.84
N CYS A 104 -13.65 4.75 5.70
CA CYS A 104 -12.81 5.56 6.57
C CYS A 104 -11.79 6.37 5.76
N LEU A 105 -11.09 5.73 4.81
CA LEU A 105 -10.12 6.40 3.94
C LEU A 105 -10.77 7.51 3.12
N LYS A 106 -11.90 7.26 2.45
CA LYS A 106 -12.63 8.27 1.65
C LYS A 106 -12.98 9.50 2.48
N LYS A 107 -13.57 9.29 3.66
CA LYS A 107 -13.96 10.38 4.55
C LYS A 107 -12.76 11.25 4.94
N ASN A 108 -11.63 10.66 5.27
CA ASN A 108 -10.46 11.40 5.73
C ASN A 108 -9.60 11.94 4.57
N ALA A 109 -9.70 11.35 3.39
CA ALA A 109 -9.02 11.84 2.19
C ALA A 109 -9.63 13.12 1.60
N GLU A 110 -10.80 13.57 2.07
CA GLU A 110 -11.33 14.89 1.73
C GLU A 110 -10.48 16.02 2.31
N ASP A 111 -9.84 15.77 3.47
CA ASP A 111 -8.90 16.72 4.07
C ASP A 111 -7.55 16.68 3.32
N LYS A 112 -7.31 17.72 2.53
CA LYS A 112 -6.09 17.87 1.72
C LYS A 112 -4.83 18.15 2.54
N MET A 113 -4.95 18.32 3.85
CA MET A 113 -3.80 18.51 4.75
C MET A 113 -2.93 17.25 4.84
N TYR A 114 -3.55 16.07 4.70
CA TYR A 114 -2.84 14.80 4.85
C TYR A 114 -2.42 14.21 3.50
N ASP A 115 -1.22 13.66 3.48
CA ASP A 115 -0.60 13.04 2.30
C ASP A 115 -0.60 11.52 2.37
N VAL A 116 -0.52 10.98 3.60
CA VAL A 116 -0.33 9.56 3.89
C VAL A 116 -1.34 9.12 4.94
N PHE A 117 -2.08 8.06 4.63
CA PHE A 117 -3.12 7.47 5.49
C PHE A 117 -2.69 6.06 5.89
N VAL A 118 -2.56 5.84 7.18
CA VAL A 118 -1.99 4.60 7.75
C VAL A 118 -3.04 3.90 8.60
N PRO A 119 -3.46 2.69 8.26
CA PRO A 119 -4.37 1.91 9.11
C PRO A 119 -3.67 1.40 10.36
N VAL A 120 -4.47 0.99 11.35
CA VAL A 120 -3.94 0.34 12.55
C VAL A 120 -3.83 -1.16 12.30
N ILE A 121 -2.61 -1.69 12.38
CA ILE A 121 -2.33 -3.11 12.20
C ILE A 121 -2.04 -3.75 13.56
N TYR A 122 -2.87 -4.72 13.94
CA TYR A 122 -2.74 -5.49 15.17
C TYR A 122 -1.97 -6.79 14.92
N GLY A 123 -1.07 -7.10 15.82
CA GLY A 123 -0.47 -8.43 15.87
C GLY A 123 -1.38 -9.46 16.56
N GLN A 124 -1.01 -10.73 16.49
CA GLN A 124 -1.77 -11.85 17.08
C GLN A 124 -1.99 -11.72 18.60
N ASN A 125 -1.12 -10.97 19.29
CA ASN A 125 -1.21 -10.69 20.73
C ASN A 125 -2.04 -9.44 21.06
N GLY A 126 -2.70 -8.81 20.09
CA GLY A 126 -3.48 -7.58 20.26
C GLY A 126 -2.64 -6.31 20.41
N VAL A 127 -1.32 -6.39 20.27
CA VAL A 127 -0.44 -5.21 20.24
C VAL A 127 -0.53 -4.52 18.90
N ILE A 128 -0.59 -3.19 18.89
CA ILE A 128 -0.53 -2.41 17.65
C ILE A 128 0.93 -2.41 17.15
N TYR A 129 1.15 -3.05 16.00
CA TYR A 129 2.46 -3.06 15.34
C TYR A 129 2.69 -1.86 14.44
N SER A 130 1.63 -1.35 13.83
CA SER A 130 1.68 -0.21 12.93
C SER A 130 0.42 0.64 13.11
N PRO A 131 0.56 2.00 13.10
CA PRO A 131 1.81 2.74 13.11
C PRO A 131 2.56 2.67 14.45
N ASN A 132 3.79 3.16 14.44
CA ASN A 132 4.61 3.26 15.64
C ASN A 132 5.45 4.53 15.63
N GLU A 133 6.06 4.87 16.78
CA GLU A 133 6.99 5.98 16.90
C GLU A 133 8.43 5.48 16.70
N ILE A 134 9.20 6.08 15.80
CA ILE A 134 10.61 5.73 15.64
C ILE A 134 11.40 6.22 16.85
N GLY A 135 12.15 5.33 17.47
CA GLY A 135 13.05 5.62 18.60
C GLY A 135 14.51 5.47 18.21
N TRP A 136 15.41 5.90 19.10
CA TRP A 136 16.85 5.86 18.83
C TRP A 136 17.41 4.43 18.69
N LEU A 137 16.91 3.47 19.49
CA LEU A 137 17.35 2.05 19.44
C LEU A 137 16.23 1.10 19.01
N LYS A 138 14.98 1.41 19.32
CA LYS A 138 13.80 0.59 19.01
C LYS A 138 12.60 1.48 18.73
N GLY A 139 11.71 1.04 17.86
CA GLY A 139 10.40 1.67 17.69
C GLY A 139 9.58 1.57 18.99
N LYS A 140 8.76 2.57 19.24
CA LYS A 140 7.81 2.58 20.36
C LYS A 140 6.41 2.33 19.81
N TYR A 141 5.82 1.21 20.20
CA TYR A 141 4.44 0.90 19.85
C TYR A 141 3.46 1.87 20.51
N ILE A 142 2.39 2.19 19.80
CA ILE A 142 1.27 2.92 20.38
C ILE A 142 0.35 1.96 21.16
N SER A 143 -0.30 2.47 22.19
CA SER A 143 -1.19 1.68 23.05
C SER A 143 -2.66 1.76 22.60
N SER A 144 -3.03 2.76 21.82
CA SER A 144 -4.36 2.92 21.23
C SER A 144 -4.30 3.66 19.88
N PRO A 145 -5.31 3.46 19.01
CA PRO A 145 -5.40 4.16 17.71
C PRO A 145 -5.44 5.69 17.82
N GLU A 146 -5.96 6.22 18.95
CA GLU A 146 -6.09 7.65 19.20
C GLU A 146 -4.79 8.30 19.70
N GLN A 147 -3.79 7.49 20.05
CA GLN A 147 -2.50 7.99 20.52
C GLN A 147 -1.81 8.76 19.39
N LYS A 148 -1.53 10.03 19.66
CA LYS A 148 -0.82 10.90 18.70
C LYS A 148 0.64 10.51 18.59
N ILE A 149 1.10 10.33 17.35
CA ILE A 149 2.52 10.15 17.02
C ILE A 149 3.04 11.46 16.46
N PRO A 150 4.16 11.99 16.98
CA PRO A 150 4.80 13.18 16.39
C PRO A 150 5.14 12.93 14.91
N GLN A 151 4.79 13.86 14.02
CA GLN A 151 4.96 13.69 12.57
C GLN A 151 6.41 13.36 12.17
N ASN A 152 7.39 13.99 12.84
CA ASN A 152 8.82 13.76 12.61
C ASN A 152 9.34 12.42 13.17
N LYS A 153 8.51 11.65 13.89
CA LYS A 153 8.83 10.33 14.42
C LYS A 153 7.86 9.24 13.92
N PHE A 154 6.96 9.62 13.02
CA PHE A 154 5.95 8.70 12.51
C PHE A 154 6.59 7.61 11.66
N ASN A 155 6.22 6.35 11.92
CA ASN A 155 6.66 5.20 11.15
C ASN A 155 5.55 4.17 11.04
N ALA A 156 5.52 3.45 9.92
CA ALA A 156 4.54 2.39 9.69
C ALA A 156 5.07 1.35 8.71
N ILE A 157 4.30 0.28 8.51
CA ILE A 157 4.52 -0.72 7.47
C ILE A 157 3.66 -0.44 6.24
N ASN A 158 4.00 -1.04 5.11
CA ASN A 158 3.28 -0.82 3.85
C ASN A 158 1.91 -1.49 3.78
N SER A 159 1.56 -2.39 4.69
CA SER A 159 0.27 -3.09 4.65
C SER A 159 -0.91 -2.13 4.72
N CYS A 160 -1.73 -2.08 3.68
CA CYS A 160 -2.86 -1.15 3.50
C CYS A 160 -2.48 0.34 3.56
N LEU A 161 -1.23 0.68 3.29
CA LEU A 161 -0.75 2.06 3.29
C LEU A 161 -1.34 2.81 2.10
N ALA A 162 -2.08 3.89 2.35
CA ALA A 162 -2.65 4.74 1.31
C ALA A 162 -1.90 6.08 1.23
N VAL A 163 -1.47 6.46 0.01
CA VAL A 163 -0.61 7.62 -0.21
C VAL A 163 -1.09 8.41 -1.42
N ARG A 164 -1.20 9.74 -1.28
CA ARG A 164 -1.49 10.59 -2.43
C ARG A 164 -0.36 10.54 -3.46
N LEU A 165 -0.70 10.53 -4.73
CA LEU A 165 0.30 10.47 -5.80
C LEU A 165 1.27 11.66 -5.78
N LYS A 166 0.86 12.83 -5.30
CA LYS A 166 1.76 13.99 -5.11
C LYS A 166 2.95 13.71 -4.21
N ALA A 167 2.82 12.80 -3.22
CA ALA A 167 3.91 12.42 -2.32
C ALA A 167 5.05 11.69 -3.06
N TYR A 168 4.70 11.04 -4.17
CA TYR A 168 5.62 10.31 -5.03
C TYR A 168 6.20 11.15 -6.18
N LYS A 169 5.87 12.44 -6.24
CA LYS A 169 6.51 13.34 -7.20
C LYS A 169 8.02 13.33 -6.97
N ASP A 170 8.76 13.03 -8.00
CA ASP A 170 10.24 12.91 -7.96
C ASP A 170 10.76 11.91 -6.91
N TYR A 171 9.92 10.94 -6.53
CA TYR A 171 10.30 9.86 -5.62
C TYR A 171 10.48 8.55 -6.38
N VAL A 172 11.54 7.85 -6.04
CA VAL A 172 11.84 6.50 -6.55
C VAL A 172 12.22 5.64 -5.35
N TYR A 173 11.58 4.49 -5.21
CA TYR A 173 12.01 3.49 -4.23
C TYR A 173 13.43 3.03 -4.52
N ASP A 174 14.23 2.88 -3.48
CA ASP A 174 15.61 2.39 -3.60
C ASP A 174 15.63 0.93 -4.06
N GLU A 175 16.00 0.70 -5.31
CA GLU A 175 16.03 -0.65 -5.91
C GLU A 175 17.13 -1.57 -5.35
N GLY A 176 18.04 -1.03 -4.53
CA GLY A 176 18.96 -1.82 -3.72
C GLY A 176 18.25 -2.54 -2.56
N LEU A 177 17.05 -2.12 -2.17
CA LEU A 177 16.21 -2.76 -1.17
C LEU A 177 15.26 -3.74 -1.86
N PHE A 178 15.53 -5.04 -1.71
CA PHE A 178 14.75 -6.07 -2.40
C PHE A 178 13.36 -6.28 -1.78
N MET A 179 13.30 -6.46 -0.46
CA MET A 179 12.08 -6.70 0.31
C MET A 179 12.12 -6.01 1.67
N ASP A 180 13.19 -6.24 2.44
CA ASP A 180 13.33 -5.69 3.77
C ASP A 180 13.67 -4.20 3.74
N CYS A 181 13.21 -3.47 4.76
CA CYS A 181 13.48 -2.04 4.97
C CYS A 181 12.89 -1.09 3.91
N VAL A 182 12.11 -1.56 2.94
CA VAL A 182 11.48 -0.72 1.92
C VAL A 182 10.55 0.31 2.54
N ASP A 183 9.69 -0.13 3.47
CA ASP A 183 8.77 0.73 4.23
C ASP A 183 9.52 1.68 5.17
N THR A 184 10.52 1.19 5.90
CA THR A 184 11.33 2.02 6.80
C THR A 184 12.00 3.16 6.04
N LYS A 185 12.58 2.87 4.87
CA LYS A 185 13.22 3.88 4.00
C LYS A 185 12.19 4.88 3.47
N LEU A 186 11.01 4.40 3.03
CA LEU A 186 9.91 5.23 2.58
C LEU A 186 9.50 6.24 3.65
N PHE A 187 9.24 5.78 4.88
CA PHE A 187 8.82 6.67 5.97
C PHE A 187 9.93 7.63 6.39
N ASP A 188 11.21 7.23 6.33
CA ASP A 188 12.33 8.14 6.57
C ASP A 188 12.36 9.28 5.54
N ASP A 189 12.19 8.96 4.26
CA ASP A 189 12.17 9.95 3.19
C ASP A 189 10.92 10.84 3.25
N PHE A 190 9.77 10.28 3.59
CA PHE A 190 8.53 11.05 3.75
C PHE A 190 8.58 12.01 4.93
N ARG A 191 9.21 11.63 6.05
CA ARG A 191 9.47 12.54 7.17
C ARG A 191 10.42 13.69 6.76
N LYS A 192 11.48 13.40 5.97
CA LYS A 192 12.40 14.42 5.44
C LYS A 192 11.70 15.41 4.50
N LYS A 193 10.69 14.94 3.76
CA LYS A 193 9.82 15.78 2.92
C LYS A 193 8.72 16.49 3.71
N GLU A 194 8.66 16.32 5.03
CA GLU A 194 7.66 16.88 5.93
C GLU A 194 6.20 16.55 5.55
N LEU A 195 5.98 15.38 4.92
CA LEU A 195 4.65 14.90 4.57
C LEU A 195 3.80 14.71 5.84
N LYS A 196 2.46 14.87 5.69
CA LYS A 196 1.53 14.77 6.80
C LYS A 196 0.87 13.40 6.84
N PHE A 197 1.01 12.73 7.98
CA PHE A 197 0.51 11.39 8.25
C PHE A 197 -0.80 11.46 9.04
N PHE A 198 -1.75 10.63 8.66
CA PHE A 198 -3.03 10.42 9.35
C PHE A 198 -3.19 8.96 9.73
N VAL A 199 -3.55 8.68 10.98
CA VAL A 199 -3.89 7.31 11.42
C VAL A 199 -5.37 7.05 11.14
N LEU A 200 -5.65 6.03 10.32
CA LEU A 200 -7.01 5.53 10.10
C LEU A 200 -7.35 4.57 11.24
N PRO A 201 -8.37 4.87 12.04
CA PRO A 201 -8.76 4.04 13.20
C PRO A 201 -9.56 2.80 12.78
N VAL A 202 -9.02 2.02 11.83
CA VAL A 202 -9.65 0.82 11.24
C VAL A 202 -8.63 -0.28 11.06
#